data_0dd9954672a593f0d68f7c98e22d3d0c
#
_entry.id   0dd9954672a593f0d68f7c98e22d3d0c
#
_cell.length_a   1.000
_cell.length_b   1.000
_cell.length_c   1.000
_cell.angle_alpha   90.00
_cell.angle_beta   90.00
_cell.angle_gamma   90.00
#
_symmetry.space_group_name_H-M   'P 1'
#
loop_
_entity.id
_entity.type
_entity.pdbx_description
1 polymer ?
#
loop_
_entity_poly.entity_id
_entity_poly.type
_entity_poly.pdbx_seq_one_letter_code
_entity_poly.pdbx_strand_id
1 'polypeptide(L)'
;DIAVFNADNEVTAALAKKALGRVRLFSRQREVADGVFLRGTSVVARCDGKERIVMDTSDIQLPGVHNIENYLAAIAAVDGMVSDEIIRDFARTFGGVEHRIELIRTLDGVRWYNDSIASSPSRTIAGLRSFPEKVVLIAGGKDKGISYDSLGPVVNDHVKLLILCGATAGVIRRAVEQAPNYAGLEIFDVADYEEAAALARSRTQPGDVVILSPASTSFDRFANFMERGRVFKDVVNRLQ
;
A
#
# COMPACT_ATOMS: atom_id res chain seq x y z
N ASP A 1 24.27 -5.61 -18.72
CA ASP A 1 23.33 -5.32 -17.65
C ASP A 1 22.07 -4.66 -18.19
N ILE A 2 20.92 -4.93 -17.59
CA ILE A 2 19.63 -4.33 -17.93
C ILE A 2 19.22 -3.39 -16.79
N ALA A 3 18.81 -2.18 -17.13
CA ALA A 3 18.25 -1.21 -16.18
C ALA A 3 16.76 -0.98 -16.49
N VAL A 4 15.91 -1.07 -15.47
CA VAL A 4 14.45 -0.91 -15.59
C VAL A 4 14.03 0.42 -14.98
N PHE A 5 13.30 1.24 -15.74
CA PHE A 5 12.85 2.57 -15.30
C PHE A 5 11.35 2.78 -15.54
N ASN A 6 10.73 3.52 -14.62
CA ASN A 6 9.35 3.99 -14.80
C ASN A 6 9.32 5.17 -15.80
N ALA A 7 8.63 4.97 -16.92
CA ALA A 7 8.48 6.01 -17.96
C ALA A 7 7.45 7.08 -17.59
N ASP A 8 6.57 6.82 -16.62
CA ASP A 8 5.53 7.75 -16.16
C ASP A 8 6.05 8.74 -15.10
N ASN A 9 7.24 8.49 -14.55
CA ASN A 9 7.90 9.37 -13.58
C ASN A 9 9.02 10.16 -14.28
N GLU A 10 8.95 11.48 -14.23
CA GLU A 10 9.87 12.37 -14.94
C GLU A 10 11.34 12.19 -14.52
N VAL A 11 11.59 11.96 -13.22
CA VAL A 11 12.95 11.78 -12.69
C VAL A 11 13.56 10.49 -13.23
N THR A 12 12.83 9.36 -13.13
CA THR A 12 13.33 8.07 -13.62
C THR A 12 13.42 8.01 -15.14
N ALA A 13 12.51 8.66 -15.86
CA ALA A 13 12.58 8.80 -17.31
C ALA A 13 13.80 9.63 -17.76
N ALA A 14 14.19 10.67 -17.01
CA ALA A 14 15.42 11.42 -17.24
C ALA A 14 16.69 10.60 -16.95
N LEU A 15 16.66 9.78 -15.89
CA LEU A 15 17.76 8.87 -15.55
C LEU A 15 17.95 7.77 -16.60
N ALA A 16 16.87 7.26 -17.18
CA ALA A 16 16.93 6.27 -18.24
C ALA A 16 17.78 6.71 -19.43
N LYS A 17 17.75 8.01 -19.77
CA LYS A 17 18.56 8.61 -20.86
C LYS A 17 20.07 8.61 -20.57
N LYS A 18 20.46 8.45 -19.30
CA LYS A 18 21.87 8.46 -18.86
C LYS A 18 22.40 7.05 -18.55
N ALA A 19 21.57 6.04 -18.66
CA ALA A 19 21.97 4.65 -18.38
C ALA A 19 22.94 4.15 -19.45
N LEU A 20 24.02 3.48 -19.02
CA LEU A 20 25.05 2.94 -19.89
C LEU A 20 24.73 1.53 -20.44
N GLY A 21 23.77 0.85 -19.84
CA GLY A 21 23.34 -0.49 -20.24
C GLY A 21 22.07 -0.48 -21.09
N ARG A 22 21.57 -1.70 -21.39
CA ARG A 22 20.26 -1.82 -22.04
C ARG A 22 19.18 -1.29 -21.10
N VAL A 23 18.34 -0.38 -21.61
CA VAL A 23 17.25 0.20 -20.86
C VAL A 23 15.95 -0.51 -21.24
N ARG A 24 15.19 -0.96 -20.25
CA ARG A 24 13.80 -1.37 -20.37
C ARG A 24 12.92 -0.39 -19.62
N LEU A 25 11.83 0.02 -20.24
CA LEU A 25 10.88 0.94 -19.62
C LEU A 25 9.64 0.18 -19.17
N PHE A 26 9.01 0.64 -18.10
CA PHE A 26 7.64 0.24 -17.82
C PHE A 26 6.74 1.47 -17.70
N SER A 27 5.49 1.32 -18.10
CA SER A 27 4.52 2.40 -18.07
C SER A 27 3.09 1.85 -17.93
N ARG A 28 2.32 2.49 -17.08
CA ARG A 28 0.87 2.25 -16.96
C ARG A 28 0.07 3.21 -17.85
N GLN A 29 0.64 4.35 -18.23
CA GLN A 29 -0.09 5.46 -18.88
C GLN A 29 0.13 5.51 -20.39
N ARG A 30 1.20 4.91 -20.92
CA ARG A 30 1.57 4.97 -22.35
C ARG A 30 2.35 3.75 -22.80
N GLU A 31 2.32 3.50 -24.09
CA GLU A 31 3.15 2.45 -24.70
C GLU A 31 4.64 2.86 -24.71
N VAL A 32 5.53 1.89 -24.56
CA VAL A 32 6.98 2.07 -24.61
C VAL A 32 7.59 1.27 -25.76
N ALA A 33 8.73 1.72 -26.27
CA ALA A 33 9.39 1.12 -27.42
C ALA A 33 10.08 -0.22 -27.09
N ASP A 34 10.70 -0.33 -25.90
CA ASP A 34 11.29 -1.56 -25.34
C ASP A 34 10.92 -1.63 -23.85
N GLY A 35 10.22 -2.69 -23.44
CA GLY A 35 9.80 -2.90 -22.07
C GLY A 35 8.38 -3.42 -21.91
N VAL A 36 7.68 -2.98 -20.84
CA VAL A 36 6.37 -3.50 -20.47
C VAL A 36 5.39 -2.36 -20.21
N PHE A 37 4.19 -2.45 -20.74
CA PHE A 37 3.19 -1.40 -20.57
C PHE A 37 1.77 -1.95 -20.50
N LEU A 38 0.86 -1.09 -20.04
CA LEU A 38 -0.55 -1.40 -19.98
C LEU A 38 -1.25 -0.90 -21.25
N ARG A 39 -2.03 -1.78 -21.89
CA ARG A 39 -2.95 -1.44 -23.00
C ARG A 39 -4.35 -1.91 -22.63
N GLY A 40 -5.22 -0.97 -22.23
CA GLY A 40 -6.50 -1.33 -21.61
C GLY A 40 -6.26 -2.08 -20.29
N THR A 41 -6.72 -3.33 -20.22
CA THR A 41 -6.44 -4.23 -19.07
C THR A 41 -5.28 -5.19 -19.33
N SER A 42 -4.75 -5.22 -20.55
CA SER A 42 -3.70 -6.18 -20.94
C SER A 42 -2.31 -5.63 -20.62
N VAL A 43 -1.50 -6.43 -19.93
CA VAL A 43 -0.07 -6.20 -19.73
C VAL A 43 0.67 -6.73 -20.96
N VAL A 44 1.32 -5.82 -21.68
CA VAL A 44 2.01 -6.11 -22.94
C VAL A 44 3.51 -5.95 -22.74
N ALA A 45 4.28 -6.95 -23.13
CA ALA A 45 5.75 -6.85 -23.25
C ALA A 45 6.12 -6.63 -24.72
N ARG A 46 7.02 -5.65 -24.95
CA ARG A 46 7.60 -5.35 -26.27
C ARG A 46 9.12 -5.44 -26.16
N CYS A 47 9.71 -6.29 -27.01
CA CYS A 47 11.15 -6.49 -27.08
C CYS A 47 11.57 -6.61 -28.53
N ASP A 48 12.53 -5.82 -28.97
CA ASP A 48 13.06 -5.81 -30.35
C ASP A 48 11.95 -5.69 -31.40
N GLY A 49 10.94 -4.85 -31.14
CA GLY A 49 9.80 -4.59 -32.01
C GLY A 49 8.71 -5.68 -32.01
N LYS A 50 8.90 -6.79 -31.28
CA LYS A 50 7.90 -7.85 -31.14
C LYS A 50 7.10 -7.67 -29.85
N GLU A 51 5.78 -7.78 -29.99
CA GLU A 51 4.86 -7.67 -28.85
C GLU A 51 4.29 -9.03 -28.48
N ARG A 52 4.00 -9.19 -27.17
CA ARG A 52 3.18 -10.27 -26.66
C ARG A 52 2.36 -9.80 -25.46
N ILE A 53 1.17 -10.37 -25.30
CA ILE A 53 0.35 -10.18 -24.12
C ILE A 53 0.86 -11.16 -23.05
N VAL A 54 1.33 -10.62 -21.91
CA VAL A 54 1.84 -11.42 -20.80
C VAL A 54 0.69 -11.90 -19.90
N MET A 55 -0.20 -10.99 -19.50
CA MET A 55 -1.33 -11.27 -18.60
C MET A 55 -2.39 -10.17 -18.69
N ASP A 56 -3.55 -10.39 -18.07
CA ASP A 56 -4.54 -9.35 -17.81
C ASP A 56 -4.42 -8.81 -16.38
N THR A 57 -4.79 -7.55 -16.13
CA THR A 57 -4.75 -6.97 -14.78
C THR A 57 -5.72 -7.64 -13.81
N SER A 58 -6.77 -8.32 -14.31
CA SER A 58 -7.68 -9.14 -13.50
C SER A 58 -7.02 -10.38 -12.89
N ASP A 59 -5.85 -10.80 -13.41
CA ASP A 59 -5.06 -11.88 -12.81
C ASP A 59 -4.38 -11.44 -11.49
N ILE A 60 -4.26 -10.13 -11.24
CA ILE A 60 -3.59 -9.59 -10.05
C ILE A 60 -4.55 -9.60 -8.87
N GLN A 61 -4.28 -10.43 -7.86
CA GLN A 61 -5.10 -10.48 -6.65
C GLN A 61 -4.96 -9.24 -5.74
N LEU A 62 -3.82 -8.57 -5.80
CA LEU A 62 -3.55 -7.44 -4.93
C LEU A 62 -4.27 -6.18 -5.39
N PRO A 63 -5.06 -5.51 -4.53
CA PRO A 63 -5.77 -4.30 -4.89
C PRO A 63 -4.81 -3.11 -5.09
N GLY A 64 -5.23 -2.18 -5.93
CA GLY A 64 -4.57 -0.89 -6.12
C GLY A 64 -3.69 -0.80 -7.36
N VAL A 65 -3.76 0.36 -8.01
CA VAL A 65 -3.03 0.65 -9.26
C VAL A 65 -1.51 0.57 -9.12
N HIS A 66 -0.98 0.83 -7.93
CA HIS A 66 0.44 0.69 -7.65
C HIS A 66 0.94 -0.75 -7.76
N ASN A 67 0.07 -1.74 -7.51
CA ASN A 67 0.43 -3.14 -7.71
C ASN A 67 0.52 -3.48 -9.19
N ILE A 68 -0.31 -2.91 -10.05
CA ILE A 68 -0.14 -3.03 -11.51
C ILE A 68 1.24 -2.51 -11.91
N GLU A 69 1.66 -1.33 -11.42
CA GLU A 69 2.98 -0.76 -11.70
C GLU A 69 4.12 -1.64 -11.18
N ASN A 70 3.96 -2.26 -10.01
CA ASN A 70 4.92 -3.24 -9.49
C ASN A 70 5.06 -4.46 -10.41
N TYR A 71 3.94 -4.99 -10.94
CA TYR A 71 3.98 -6.10 -11.89
C TYR A 71 4.63 -5.67 -13.21
N LEU A 72 4.32 -4.50 -13.75
CA LEU A 72 4.98 -3.99 -14.96
C LEU A 72 6.49 -3.91 -14.78
N ALA A 73 6.95 -3.40 -13.63
CA ALA A 73 8.37 -3.30 -13.29
C ALA A 73 9.04 -4.67 -13.16
N ALA A 74 8.39 -5.59 -12.42
CA ALA A 74 8.90 -6.95 -12.21
C ALA A 74 8.99 -7.73 -13.52
N ILE A 75 7.95 -7.67 -14.36
CA ILE A 75 7.92 -8.32 -15.68
C ILE A 75 9.03 -7.76 -16.56
N ALA A 76 9.21 -6.43 -16.59
CA ALA A 76 10.32 -5.82 -17.36
C ALA A 76 11.70 -6.30 -16.89
N ALA A 77 11.86 -6.57 -15.59
CA ALA A 77 13.12 -7.06 -15.03
C ALA A 77 13.41 -8.51 -15.37
N VAL A 78 12.38 -9.38 -15.37
CA VAL A 78 12.54 -10.84 -15.57
C VAL A 78 12.21 -11.30 -16.99
N ASP A 79 11.93 -10.40 -17.90
CA ASP A 79 11.54 -10.71 -19.28
C ASP A 79 12.63 -11.51 -20.00
N GLY A 80 12.23 -12.63 -20.58
CA GLY A 80 13.12 -13.60 -21.19
C GLY A 80 13.77 -14.59 -20.19
N MET A 81 13.55 -14.43 -18.88
CA MET A 81 14.05 -15.35 -17.84
C MET A 81 12.94 -16.26 -17.31
N VAL A 82 11.69 -15.79 -17.34
CA VAL A 82 10.51 -16.49 -16.83
C VAL A 82 9.45 -16.53 -17.91
N SER A 83 8.75 -17.64 -18.04
CA SER A 83 7.64 -17.77 -19.00
C SER A 83 6.40 -16.97 -18.57
N ASP A 84 5.61 -16.53 -19.55
CA ASP A 84 4.38 -15.78 -19.28
C ASP A 84 3.35 -16.60 -18.47
N GLU A 85 3.39 -17.93 -18.59
CA GLU A 85 2.54 -18.82 -17.81
C GLU A 85 2.87 -18.76 -16.31
N ILE A 86 4.15 -18.85 -15.97
CA ILE A 86 4.63 -18.72 -14.57
C ILE A 86 4.28 -17.35 -14.01
N ILE A 87 4.41 -16.28 -14.82
CA ILE A 87 4.05 -14.92 -14.41
C ILE A 87 2.55 -14.83 -14.08
N ARG A 88 1.68 -15.41 -14.94
CA ARG A 88 0.22 -15.44 -14.69
C ARG A 88 -0.14 -16.25 -13.45
N ASP A 89 0.45 -17.42 -13.29
CA ASP A 89 0.19 -18.26 -12.10
C ASP A 89 0.64 -17.56 -10.82
N PHE A 90 1.78 -16.90 -10.86
CA PHE A 90 2.23 -16.06 -9.74
C PHE A 90 1.24 -14.92 -9.45
N ALA A 91 0.77 -14.21 -10.48
CA ALA A 91 -0.18 -13.10 -10.29
C ALA A 91 -1.49 -13.56 -9.63
N ARG A 92 -1.96 -14.76 -9.97
CA ARG A 92 -3.19 -15.38 -9.44
C ARG A 92 -3.05 -15.94 -8.03
N THR A 93 -1.84 -16.19 -7.58
CA THR A 93 -1.58 -16.86 -6.30
C THR A 93 -0.87 -15.97 -5.28
N PHE A 94 -0.21 -14.91 -5.73
CA PHE A 94 0.54 -14.03 -4.85
C PHE A 94 -0.38 -13.13 -4.02
N GLY A 95 -0.55 -13.49 -2.75
CA GLY A 95 -1.39 -12.78 -1.78
C GLY A 95 -0.75 -11.53 -1.17
N GLY A 96 0.43 -11.10 -1.65
CA GLY A 96 1.13 -9.91 -1.15
C GLY A 96 2.32 -10.21 -0.25
N VAL A 97 2.95 -9.13 0.18
CA VAL A 97 4.06 -9.18 1.14
C VAL A 97 3.51 -9.00 2.54
N GLU A 98 3.95 -9.84 3.48
CA GLU A 98 3.60 -9.73 4.89
C GLU A 98 3.79 -8.29 5.39
N HIS A 99 2.86 -7.79 6.17
CA HIS A 99 2.81 -6.42 6.72
C HIS A 99 2.57 -5.29 5.69
N ARG A 100 2.24 -5.59 4.43
CA ARG A 100 1.94 -4.59 3.39
C ARG A 100 0.54 -4.78 2.85
N ILE A 101 -0.43 -4.04 3.40
CA ILE A 101 -1.87 -4.17 3.11
C ILE A 101 -2.30 -5.66 3.13
N GLU A 102 -1.72 -6.40 4.06
CA GLU A 102 -1.93 -7.82 4.23
C GLU A 102 -3.31 -8.05 4.86
N LEU A 103 -4.19 -8.79 4.18
CA LEU A 103 -5.45 -9.22 4.78
C LEU A 103 -5.16 -10.27 5.86
N ILE A 104 -5.43 -9.94 7.12
CA ILE A 104 -5.26 -10.86 8.25
C ILE A 104 -6.40 -11.87 8.28
N ARG A 105 -7.63 -11.37 8.34
CA ARG A 105 -8.86 -12.16 8.32
C ARG A 105 -10.09 -11.31 8.02
N THR A 106 -11.18 -11.99 7.71
CA THR A 106 -12.52 -11.39 7.71
C THR A 106 -13.28 -11.94 8.93
N LEU A 107 -13.73 -11.04 9.81
CA LEU A 107 -14.49 -11.36 11.01
C LEU A 107 -15.87 -10.68 10.92
N ASP A 108 -16.94 -11.47 10.92
CA ASP A 108 -18.33 -11.00 10.79
C ASP A 108 -18.55 -10.01 9.63
N GLY A 109 -17.91 -10.29 8.50
CA GLY A 109 -17.95 -9.44 7.30
C GLY A 109 -17.08 -8.19 7.34
N VAL A 110 -16.31 -7.95 8.41
CA VAL A 110 -15.31 -6.87 8.53
C VAL A 110 -13.95 -7.41 8.12
N ARG A 111 -13.29 -6.73 7.19
CA ARG A 111 -11.95 -7.09 6.69
C ARG A 111 -10.87 -6.37 7.50
N TRP A 112 -9.93 -7.11 8.05
CA TRP A 112 -8.84 -6.61 8.89
C TRP A 112 -7.52 -6.69 8.16
N TYR A 113 -6.84 -5.54 8.01
CA TYR A 113 -5.59 -5.42 7.25
C TYR A 113 -4.42 -4.97 8.12
N ASN A 114 -3.25 -5.55 7.83
CA ASN A 114 -1.97 -5.19 8.42
C ASN A 114 -1.10 -4.47 7.38
N ASP A 115 -0.85 -3.20 7.58
CA ASP A 115 0.08 -2.38 6.79
C ASP A 115 1.17 -1.78 7.68
N SER A 116 1.67 -2.58 8.62
CA SER A 116 2.67 -2.15 9.61
C SER A 116 3.97 -1.62 8.98
N ILE A 117 4.28 -1.99 7.73
CA ILE A 117 5.42 -1.45 6.98
C ILE A 117 5.26 0.04 6.62
N ALA A 118 4.05 0.60 6.67
CA ALA A 118 3.78 2.01 6.39
C ALA A 118 4.28 2.91 7.53
N SER A 119 5.60 3.04 7.63
CA SER A 119 6.30 3.78 8.68
C SER A 119 6.52 5.26 8.36
N SER A 120 5.74 5.83 7.45
CA SER A 120 5.74 7.26 7.10
C SER A 120 4.38 7.70 6.55
N PRO A 121 4.02 9.01 6.65
CA PRO A 121 2.78 9.56 6.11
C PRO A 121 2.52 9.18 4.64
N SER A 122 3.52 9.30 3.78
CA SER A 122 3.39 9.01 2.34
C SER A 122 2.99 7.56 2.04
N ARG A 123 3.46 6.60 2.85
CA ARG A 123 3.11 5.18 2.71
C ARG A 123 1.67 4.91 3.15
N THR A 124 1.26 5.47 4.29
CA THR A 124 -0.13 5.37 4.76
C THR A 124 -1.09 6.03 3.78
N ILE A 125 -0.74 7.19 3.20
CA ILE A 125 -1.51 7.84 2.13
C ILE A 125 -1.71 6.89 0.94
N ALA A 126 -0.65 6.24 0.47
CA ALA A 126 -0.73 5.28 -0.62
C ALA A 126 -1.63 4.09 -0.27
N GLY A 127 -1.52 3.58 0.96
CA GLY A 127 -2.37 2.50 1.48
C GLY A 127 -3.84 2.88 1.54
N LEU A 128 -4.18 4.05 2.09
CA LEU A 128 -5.56 4.53 2.20
C LEU A 128 -6.24 4.68 0.84
N ARG A 129 -5.51 5.17 -0.16
CA ARG A 129 -5.99 5.33 -1.54
C ARG A 129 -6.25 4.01 -2.28
N SER A 130 -5.83 2.88 -1.72
CA SER A 130 -6.10 1.56 -2.31
C SER A 130 -7.49 1.03 -2.01
N PHE A 131 -8.21 1.66 -1.09
CA PHE A 131 -9.56 1.28 -0.71
C PHE A 131 -10.57 2.24 -1.33
N PRO A 132 -11.63 1.74 -2.00
CA PRO A 132 -12.70 2.58 -2.54
C PRO A 132 -13.62 3.12 -1.45
N GLU A 133 -13.74 2.41 -0.32
CA GLU A 133 -14.54 2.80 0.84
C GLU A 133 -13.71 3.51 1.92
N LYS A 134 -14.37 4.29 2.78
CA LYS A 134 -13.75 4.86 3.98
C LYS A 134 -13.45 3.75 5.00
N VAL A 135 -12.23 3.76 5.51
CA VAL A 135 -11.72 2.73 6.44
C VAL A 135 -11.75 3.19 7.90
N VAL A 136 -11.67 2.26 8.84
CA VAL A 136 -11.23 2.51 10.21
C VAL A 136 -9.71 2.42 10.22
N LEU A 137 -9.03 3.53 10.52
CA LEU A 137 -7.57 3.61 10.54
C LEU A 137 -7.02 3.52 11.96
N ILE A 138 -6.11 2.59 12.20
CA ILE A 138 -5.28 2.54 13.40
C ILE A 138 -3.90 3.08 13.02
N ALA A 139 -3.49 4.21 13.66
CA ALA A 139 -2.24 4.90 13.32
C ALA A 139 -1.46 5.34 14.55
N GLY A 140 -0.17 5.65 14.34
CA GLY A 140 0.74 6.13 15.36
C GLY A 140 1.94 5.21 15.62
N GLY A 141 2.86 5.69 16.45
CA GLY A 141 4.13 5.05 16.75
C GLY A 141 5.18 6.12 17.11
N LYS A 142 6.46 5.89 16.77
CA LYS A 142 7.55 6.82 17.04
C LYS A 142 7.78 7.80 15.89
N ASP A 143 8.00 9.05 16.21
CA ASP A 143 8.31 10.11 15.26
C ASP A 143 9.69 9.91 14.59
N LYS A 144 9.77 10.29 13.32
CA LYS A 144 11.01 10.38 12.53
C LYS A 144 11.47 11.82 12.30
N GLY A 145 10.80 12.81 12.87
CA GLY A 145 11.05 14.23 12.58
C GLY A 145 10.57 14.65 11.18
N ILE A 146 9.52 14.03 10.66
CA ILE A 146 8.93 14.36 9.36
C ILE A 146 7.55 14.97 9.54
N SER A 147 7.14 15.86 8.58
CA SER A 147 5.80 16.46 8.64
C SER A 147 4.70 15.44 8.37
N TYR A 148 3.59 15.57 9.12
CA TYR A 148 2.34 14.83 8.94
C TYR A 148 1.26 15.65 8.21
N ASP A 149 1.53 16.89 7.80
CA ASP A 149 0.55 17.80 7.23
C ASP A 149 -0.14 17.22 5.98
N SER A 150 0.61 16.52 5.12
CA SER A 150 0.07 15.88 3.93
C SER A 150 -0.88 14.70 4.22
N LEU A 151 -0.81 14.13 5.43
CA LEU A 151 -1.67 13.02 5.85
C LEU A 151 -3.08 13.48 6.20
N GLY A 152 -3.21 14.65 6.83
CA GLY A 152 -4.48 15.15 7.35
C GLY A 152 -5.61 15.18 6.32
N PRO A 153 -5.45 15.83 5.16
CA PRO A 153 -6.49 15.87 4.14
C PRO A 153 -6.91 14.46 3.65
N VAL A 154 -5.92 13.57 3.48
CA VAL A 154 -6.20 12.21 2.98
C VAL A 154 -6.95 11.37 4.02
N VAL A 155 -6.61 11.52 5.30
CA VAL A 155 -7.36 10.87 6.39
C VAL A 155 -8.80 11.36 6.40
N ASN A 156 -9.07 12.65 6.29
CA ASN A 156 -10.45 13.19 6.25
C ASN A 156 -11.27 12.66 5.07
N ASP A 157 -10.63 12.43 3.92
CA ASP A 157 -11.30 11.91 2.73
C ASP A 157 -11.56 10.40 2.79
N HIS A 158 -10.62 9.63 3.36
CA HIS A 158 -10.60 8.16 3.26
C HIS A 158 -10.89 7.41 4.57
N VAL A 159 -10.99 8.11 5.70
CA VAL A 159 -11.19 7.47 7.01
C VAL A 159 -12.55 7.85 7.58
N LYS A 160 -13.25 6.90 8.18
CA LYS A 160 -14.51 7.12 8.90
C LYS A 160 -14.34 7.12 10.42
N LEU A 161 -13.26 6.52 10.91
CA LEU A 161 -12.88 6.49 12.32
C LEU A 161 -11.36 6.39 12.41
N LEU A 162 -10.74 7.29 13.16
CA LEU A 162 -9.30 7.31 13.41
C LEU A 162 -9.03 6.87 14.86
N ILE A 163 -8.20 5.83 15.01
CA ILE A 163 -7.75 5.32 16.30
C ILE A 163 -6.24 5.54 16.39
N LEU A 164 -5.81 6.29 17.39
CA LEU A 164 -4.43 6.71 17.55
C LEU A 164 -3.77 6.00 18.73
N CYS A 165 -2.55 5.49 18.49
CA CYS A 165 -1.77 4.79 19.50
C CYS A 165 -0.29 5.15 19.37
N GLY A 166 0.39 5.44 20.50
CA GLY A 166 1.83 5.73 20.52
C GLY A 166 2.18 7.21 20.48
N ALA A 167 3.49 7.52 20.45
CA ALA A 167 4.02 8.86 20.68
C ALA A 167 3.60 9.92 19.64
N THR A 168 3.28 9.50 18.42
CA THR A 168 2.85 10.43 17.34
C THR A 168 1.34 10.71 17.31
N ALA A 169 0.56 10.15 18.22
CA ALA A 169 -0.89 10.35 18.27
C ALA A 169 -1.29 11.84 18.21
N GLY A 170 -0.71 12.67 19.06
CA GLY A 170 -1.02 14.11 19.12
C GLY A 170 -0.59 14.88 17.86
N VAL A 171 0.49 14.46 17.17
CA VAL A 171 0.92 15.10 15.92
C VAL A 171 -0.01 14.76 14.79
N ILE A 172 -0.39 13.47 14.66
CA ILE A 172 -1.35 13.01 13.65
C ILE A 172 -2.70 13.67 13.86
N ARG A 173 -3.22 13.70 15.10
CA ARG A 173 -4.47 14.38 15.45
C ARG A 173 -4.46 15.83 14.96
N ARG A 174 -3.44 16.62 15.30
CA ARG A 174 -3.34 18.01 14.86
C ARG A 174 -3.31 18.15 13.36
N ALA A 175 -2.56 17.31 12.64
CA ALA A 175 -2.53 17.33 11.18
C ALA A 175 -3.92 17.08 10.55
N VAL A 176 -4.72 16.19 11.15
CA VAL A 176 -6.08 15.87 10.70
C VAL A 176 -7.05 17.01 11.01
N GLU A 177 -7.05 17.52 12.25
CA GLU A 177 -7.97 18.56 12.70
C GLU A 177 -7.70 19.92 12.04
N GLN A 178 -6.44 20.21 11.69
CA GLN A 178 -6.04 21.47 11.03
C GLN A 178 -6.15 21.39 9.50
N ALA A 179 -6.46 20.23 8.93
CA ALA A 179 -6.63 20.11 7.48
C ALA A 179 -7.84 20.87 6.98
N PRO A 180 -7.78 21.53 5.79
CA PRO A 180 -8.86 22.36 5.26
C PRO A 180 -10.20 21.63 5.07
N ASN A 181 -10.16 20.30 4.89
CA ASN A 181 -11.33 19.45 4.70
C ASN A 181 -11.77 18.72 5.97
N TYR A 182 -11.33 19.16 7.15
CA TYR A 182 -11.79 18.57 8.41
C TYR A 182 -13.29 18.85 8.64
N ALA A 183 -14.05 17.79 8.88
CA ALA A 183 -15.50 17.84 9.05
C ALA A 183 -15.99 17.08 10.30
N GLY A 184 -15.16 17.03 11.35
CA GLY A 184 -15.53 16.40 12.62
C GLY A 184 -15.35 14.87 12.62
N LEU A 185 -14.30 14.37 11.98
CA LEU A 185 -13.91 12.95 12.04
C LEU A 185 -13.78 12.50 13.49
N GLU A 186 -14.41 11.38 13.86
CA GLU A 186 -14.22 10.77 15.18
C GLU A 186 -12.79 10.27 15.35
N ILE A 187 -12.11 10.73 16.43
CA ILE A 187 -10.73 10.39 16.73
C ILE A 187 -10.62 9.94 18.18
N PHE A 188 -10.10 8.75 18.40
CA PHE A 188 -9.85 8.17 19.72
C PHE A 188 -8.37 7.93 19.96
N ASP A 189 -7.89 8.22 21.18
CA ASP A 189 -6.59 7.80 21.66
C ASP A 189 -6.74 6.53 22.51
N VAL A 190 -5.89 5.56 22.28
CA VAL A 190 -5.90 4.27 22.98
C VAL A 190 -4.50 3.91 23.47
N ALA A 191 -4.45 3.05 24.49
CA ALA A 191 -3.18 2.68 25.10
C ALA A 191 -2.37 1.69 24.26
N ASP A 192 -3.04 0.74 23.60
CA ASP A 192 -2.40 -0.37 22.86
C ASP A 192 -3.26 -0.91 21.73
N TYR A 193 -2.81 -2.00 21.08
CA TYR A 193 -3.54 -2.61 19.97
C TYR A 193 -4.70 -3.50 20.41
N GLU A 194 -4.70 -4.00 21.61
CA GLU A 194 -5.84 -4.69 22.22
C GLU A 194 -7.03 -3.74 22.32
N GLU A 195 -6.82 -2.57 22.90
CA GLU A 195 -7.83 -1.53 23.02
C GLU A 195 -8.24 -0.99 21.64
N ALA A 196 -7.27 -0.78 20.73
CA ALA A 196 -7.56 -0.33 19.37
C ALA A 196 -8.45 -1.32 18.62
N ALA A 197 -8.15 -2.61 18.69
CA ALA A 197 -8.91 -3.63 17.99
C ALA A 197 -10.31 -3.83 18.61
N ALA A 198 -10.43 -3.79 19.93
CA ALA A 198 -11.72 -3.86 20.63
C ALA A 198 -12.62 -2.66 20.26
N LEU A 199 -12.07 -1.46 20.25
CA LEU A 199 -12.79 -0.25 19.83
C LEU A 199 -13.22 -0.34 18.37
N ALA A 200 -12.29 -0.68 17.45
CA ALA A 200 -12.61 -0.85 16.04
C ALA A 200 -13.73 -1.88 15.84
N ARG A 201 -13.66 -3.04 16.54
CA ARG A 201 -14.67 -4.09 16.50
C ARG A 201 -16.05 -3.59 16.92
N SER A 202 -16.12 -2.77 17.96
CA SER A 202 -17.40 -2.23 18.48
C SER A 202 -18.04 -1.14 17.58
N ARG A 203 -17.28 -0.59 16.65
CA ARG A 203 -17.67 0.53 15.76
C ARG A 203 -17.77 0.15 14.27
N THR A 204 -17.62 -1.15 13.97
CA THR A 204 -17.67 -1.66 12.60
C THR A 204 -18.88 -2.56 12.36
N GLN A 205 -19.29 -2.64 11.10
CA GLN A 205 -20.38 -3.48 10.60
C GLN A 205 -19.92 -4.26 9.36
N PRO A 206 -20.65 -5.32 8.96
CA PRO A 206 -20.33 -6.07 7.75
C PRO A 206 -20.10 -5.16 6.53
N GLY A 207 -19.02 -5.40 5.79
CA GLY A 207 -18.56 -4.59 4.66
C GLY A 207 -17.43 -3.61 5.00
N ASP A 208 -17.25 -3.29 6.28
CA ASP A 208 -16.20 -2.36 6.73
C ASP A 208 -14.78 -2.92 6.58
N VAL A 209 -13.84 -1.99 6.56
CA VAL A 209 -12.40 -2.25 6.56
C VAL A 209 -11.76 -1.62 7.79
N VAL A 210 -10.97 -2.41 8.51
CA VAL A 210 -10.06 -1.94 9.57
C VAL A 210 -8.63 -2.15 9.09
N ILE A 211 -7.79 -1.12 9.19
CA ILE A 211 -6.40 -1.20 8.77
C ILE A 211 -5.46 -0.60 9.82
N LEU A 212 -4.44 -1.37 10.20
CA LEU A 212 -3.24 -0.83 10.85
C LEU A 212 -2.33 -0.25 9.77
N SER A 213 -2.25 1.07 9.63
CA SER A 213 -1.29 1.77 8.78
C SER A 213 -0.70 2.96 9.53
N PRO A 214 0.42 2.74 10.25
CA PRO A 214 0.84 3.58 11.37
C PRO A 214 1.31 4.98 11.02
N ALA A 215 1.71 5.27 9.78
CA ALA A 215 2.35 6.52 9.37
C ALA A 215 3.65 6.87 10.15
N SER A 216 4.08 6.00 11.04
CA SER A 216 5.15 6.22 12.02
C SER A 216 6.00 4.96 12.21
N THR A 217 7.21 5.10 12.72
CA THR A 217 8.05 3.95 13.04
C THR A 217 7.52 3.18 14.26
N SER A 218 8.07 1.99 14.48
CA SER A 218 7.66 1.09 15.56
C SER A 218 8.53 1.20 16.82
N PHE A 219 9.63 1.96 16.76
CA PHE A 219 10.72 1.93 17.76
C PHE A 219 10.38 2.56 19.13
N ASP A 220 9.13 2.96 19.36
CA ASP A 220 8.61 3.32 20.67
C ASP A 220 8.25 2.11 21.53
N ARG A 221 7.84 0.99 20.90
CA ARG A 221 7.35 -0.21 21.61
C ARG A 221 7.86 -1.52 21.03
N PHE A 222 8.38 -1.53 19.79
CA PHE A 222 8.77 -2.73 19.06
C PHE A 222 10.16 -2.57 18.45
N ALA A 223 10.92 -3.64 18.35
CA ALA A 223 12.24 -3.64 17.72
C ALA A 223 12.20 -3.28 16.23
N ASN A 224 11.09 -3.60 15.55
CA ASN A 224 10.89 -3.32 14.12
C ASN A 224 9.41 -3.39 13.74
N PHE A 225 9.09 -3.00 12.49
CA PHE A 225 7.72 -3.02 11.98
C PHE A 225 7.15 -4.44 11.83
N MET A 226 7.99 -5.47 11.65
CA MET A 226 7.55 -6.86 11.55
C MET A 226 7.01 -7.35 12.89
N GLU A 227 7.70 -7.06 13.98
CA GLU A 227 7.23 -7.40 15.33
C GLU A 227 5.91 -6.66 15.62
N ARG A 228 5.82 -5.36 15.34
CA ARG A 228 4.57 -4.61 15.45
C ARG A 228 3.43 -5.25 14.68
N GLY A 229 3.69 -5.64 13.44
CA GLY A 229 2.68 -6.27 12.59
C GLY A 229 2.25 -7.64 13.09
N ARG A 230 3.16 -8.46 13.62
CA ARG A 230 2.83 -9.77 14.23
C ARG A 230 1.96 -9.61 15.47
N VAL A 231 2.33 -8.69 16.38
CA VAL A 231 1.53 -8.39 17.57
C VAL A 231 0.11 -7.97 17.18
N PHE A 232 -0.04 -7.09 16.19
CA PHE A 232 -1.37 -6.69 15.72
C PHE A 232 -2.14 -7.87 15.10
N LYS A 233 -1.50 -8.72 14.31
CA LYS A 233 -2.11 -9.94 13.74
C LYS A 233 -2.61 -10.88 14.85
N ASP A 234 -1.80 -11.07 15.89
CA ASP A 234 -2.16 -11.91 17.03
C ASP A 234 -3.37 -11.35 17.79
N VAL A 235 -3.41 -10.03 18.00
CA VAL A 235 -4.56 -9.35 18.61
C VAL A 235 -5.82 -9.58 17.76
N VAL A 236 -5.75 -9.29 16.46
CA VAL A 236 -6.91 -9.46 15.55
C VAL A 236 -7.37 -10.91 15.49
N ASN A 237 -6.45 -11.89 15.50
CA ASN A 237 -6.80 -13.31 15.45
C ASN A 237 -7.49 -13.81 16.74
N ARG A 238 -7.28 -13.14 17.88
CA ARG A 238 -7.96 -13.44 19.16
C ARG A 238 -9.34 -12.79 19.31
N LEU A 239 -9.73 -11.84 18.44
CA LEU A 239 -11.07 -11.24 18.47
C LEU A 239 -12.15 -12.30 18.27
N GLN A 240 -13.24 -12.17 19.04
CA GLN A 240 -14.44 -13.03 18.97
C GLN A 240 -15.61 -12.29 18.35
#